data_a4b623cc8d38d030d74f2c6ec094cf5d
#
_entry.id   a4b623cc8d38d030d74f2c6ec094cf5d
#
_cell.length_a   1.000
_cell.length_b   1.000
_cell.length_c   1.000
_cell.angle_alpha   90.00
_cell.angle_beta   90.00
_cell.angle_gamma   90.00
#
_symmetry.space_group_name_H-M   'P 1'
#
loop_
_entity.id
_entity.type
_entity.pdbx_description
1 polymer ?
#
loop_
_entity_poly.entity_id
_entity_poly.type
_entity_poly.pdbx_seq_one_letter_code
_entity_poly.pdbx_strand_id
1 'polypeptide(L)'
;MLCGPLAPKTRPSFGVPPMILYPAIDLKDGQCVRLLRGEMSAATVFGDDPAAQAAKFVKAGCDWLHLVDLNGAFAGTPVNAAAVDAILARVNVPCQLGGGIRDMATIEMWLTKGLARVILGTVAVENPDLVRQAARAFPGQVAVGIDARKGFVATKGWATETNVQATDLARSFEDAGVAALIYTDIDRDGAMQGPNIEATKALSRAVSIPVIASGGVSTMADLIALRDTGTIAGAISGRALYDGAIDLTAALVALKQP
;
A
#
# COMPACT_ATOMS: atom_id res chain seq x y z
N MET A 1 -48.54 1.08 -26.88
CA MET A 1 -47.07 1.08 -27.13
C MET A 1 -46.39 0.63 -25.85
N LEU A 2 -45.92 -0.63 -25.82
CA LEU A 2 -45.24 -1.22 -24.66
C LEU A 2 -43.74 -0.95 -24.81
N CYS A 3 -43.18 -0.16 -23.89
CA CYS A 3 -41.74 0.10 -23.82
C CYS A 3 -41.08 -1.14 -23.20
N GLY A 4 -40.28 -1.88 -24.00
CA GLY A 4 -39.53 -3.04 -23.52
C GLY A 4 -38.37 -2.64 -22.62
N PRO A 5 -37.90 -3.52 -21.76
CA PRO A 5 -36.80 -3.23 -20.84
C PRO A 5 -35.50 -2.97 -21.62
N LEU A 6 -34.82 -1.88 -21.26
CA LEU A 6 -33.49 -1.54 -21.77
C LEU A 6 -32.50 -2.62 -21.34
N ALA A 7 -31.82 -3.24 -22.30
CA ALA A 7 -30.73 -4.18 -22.07
C ALA A 7 -29.60 -3.51 -21.30
N PRO A 8 -28.95 -4.21 -20.35
CA PRO A 8 -27.84 -3.64 -19.63
C PRO A 8 -26.70 -3.31 -20.60
N LYS A 9 -26.22 -2.07 -20.56
CA LYS A 9 -25.05 -1.63 -21.32
C LYS A 9 -23.84 -2.45 -20.86
N THR A 10 -23.39 -3.37 -21.70
CA THR A 10 -22.10 -4.07 -21.52
C THR A 10 -20.99 -3.02 -21.54
N ARG A 11 -20.25 -2.88 -20.44
CA ARG A 11 -19.01 -2.09 -20.42
C ARG A 11 -18.06 -2.70 -21.47
N PRO A 12 -17.41 -1.86 -22.32
CA PRO A 12 -16.38 -2.38 -23.21
C PRO A 12 -15.30 -3.06 -22.35
N SER A 13 -14.86 -4.26 -22.76
CA SER A 13 -13.73 -4.96 -22.18
C SER A 13 -12.44 -4.24 -22.59
N PHE A 14 -12.15 -3.14 -21.90
CA PHE A 14 -10.77 -2.66 -21.87
C PHE A 14 -9.98 -3.71 -21.10
N GLY A 15 -8.87 -4.18 -21.68
CA GLY A 15 -7.99 -5.13 -21.02
C GLY A 15 -7.70 -4.67 -19.58
N VAL A 16 -7.75 -5.62 -18.63
CA VAL A 16 -7.48 -5.34 -17.21
C VAL A 16 -6.14 -4.60 -17.14
N PRO A 17 -6.07 -3.40 -16.54
CA PRO A 17 -4.80 -2.69 -16.44
C PRO A 17 -3.79 -3.59 -15.69
N PRO A 18 -2.51 -3.59 -16.11
CA PRO A 18 -1.51 -4.43 -15.46
C PRO A 18 -1.43 -4.13 -13.97
N MET A 19 -1.43 -5.18 -13.13
CA MET A 19 -1.31 -5.05 -11.69
C MET A 19 0.13 -4.63 -11.33
N ILE A 20 0.29 -3.54 -10.56
CA ILE A 20 1.58 -3.03 -10.14
C ILE A 20 2.09 -3.81 -8.92
N LEU A 21 3.34 -4.29 -8.95
CA LEU A 21 4.02 -4.84 -7.79
C LEU A 21 4.85 -3.74 -7.11
N TYR A 22 4.61 -3.56 -5.81
CA TYR A 22 5.31 -2.61 -4.95
C TYR A 22 6.25 -3.36 -4.00
N PRO A 23 7.56 -3.46 -4.29
CA PRO A 23 8.52 -3.94 -3.32
C PRO A 23 8.53 -3.03 -2.09
N ALA A 24 8.44 -3.63 -0.88
CA ALA A 24 8.33 -2.89 0.35
C ALA A 24 9.67 -2.80 1.11
N ILE A 25 9.96 -1.61 1.62
CA ILE A 25 11.08 -1.33 2.52
C ILE A 25 10.50 -0.74 3.80
N ASP A 26 10.51 -1.52 4.87
CA ASP A 26 10.14 -1.05 6.20
C ASP A 26 11.40 -0.52 6.91
N LEU A 27 11.30 0.70 7.41
CA LEU A 27 12.37 1.43 8.06
C LEU A 27 12.17 1.44 9.57
N LYS A 28 13.16 0.93 10.29
CA LYS A 28 13.22 0.99 11.75
C LYS A 28 14.65 1.32 12.16
N ASP A 29 14.82 2.40 12.93
CA ASP A 29 16.11 2.85 13.43
C ASP A 29 17.17 3.02 12.31
N GLY A 30 16.74 3.48 11.12
CA GLY A 30 17.56 3.67 9.92
C GLY A 30 17.85 2.41 9.12
N GLN A 31 17.35 1.25 9.52
CA GLN A 31 17.62 -0.05 8.89
C GLN A 31 16.41 -0.58 8.12
N CYS A 32 16.67 -1.49 7.16
CA CYS A 32 15.63 -2.29 6.51
C CYS A 32 15.24 -3.44 7.43
N VAL A 33 13.97 -3.50 7.83
CA VAL A 33 13.46 -4.54 8.69
C VAL A 33 12.19 -5.16 8.13
N ARG A 34 11.79 -6.30 8.71
CA ARG A 34 10.45 -6.88 8.53
C ARG A 34 9.90 -7.26 9.89
N LEU A 35 8.65 -6.92 10.11
CA LEU A 35 7.93 -7.31 11.31
C LEU A 35 7.11 -8.58 11.05
N LEU A 36 6.81 -9.32 12.09
CA LEU A 36 5.79 -10.35 12.08
C LEU A 36 4.53 -9.78 12.72
N ARG A 37 3.45 -9.66 11.94
CA ARG A 37 2.14 -9.10 12.38
C ARG A 37 2.26 -7.73 13.08
N GLY A 38 3.23 -6.92 12.63
CA GLY A 38 3.44 -5.56 13.18
C GLY A 38 4.16 -5.49 14.53
N GLU A 39 4.66 -6.61 15.07
CA GLU A 39 5.34 -6.61 16.37
C GLU A 39 6.75 -6.01 16.28
N MET A 40 6.95 -4.83 16.85
CA MET A 40 8.23 -4.12 16.84
C MET A 40 9.37 -4.89 17.54
N SER A 41 9.05 -5.71 18.54
CA SER A 41 9.99 -6.58 19.25
C SER A 41 10.43 -7.79 18.42
N ALA A 42 9.62 -8.18 17.42
CA ALA A 42 9.89 -9.29 16.51
C ALA A 42 10.47 -8.83 15.16
N ALA A 43 11.15 -7.67 15.14
CA ALA A 43 11.78 -7.14 13.94
C ALA A 43 12.97 -8.00 13.52
N THR A 44 12.98 -8.45 12.27
CA THR A 44 14.15 -9.07 11.63
C THR A 44 14.83 -8.02 10.78
N VAL A 45 16.13 -7.78 11.01
CA VAL A 45 16.94 -6.86 10.19
C VAL A 45 17.41 -7.59 8.94
N PHE A 46 17.19 -6.99 7.77
CA PHE A 46 17.62 -7.51 6.47
C PHE A 46 18.75 -6.69 5.85
N GLY A 47 19.01 -5.51 6.34
CA GLY A 47 20.11 -4.66 5.89
C GLY A 47 20.16 -3.33 6.63
N ASP A 48 21.34 -2.72 6.63
CA ASP A 48 21.65 -1.44 7.26
C ASP A 48 21.71 -0.26 6.26
N ASP A 49 21.56 -0.55 4.97
CA ASP A 49 21.54 0.45 3.89
C ASP A 49 20.22 0.38 3.08
N PRO A 50 19.18 1.14 3.49
CA PRO A 50 17.91 1.20 2.77
C PRO A 50 18.04 1.71 1.33
N ALA A 51 18.98 2.61 1.05
CA ALA A 51 19.18 3.15 -0.28
C ALA A 51 19.79 2.09 -1.23
N ALA A 52 20.72 1.26 -0.74
CA ALA A 52 21.24 0.13 -1.51
C ALA A 52 20.16 -0.93 -1.77
N GLN A 53 19.28 -1.19 -0.79
CA GLN A 53 18.15 -2.10 -0.96
C GLN A 53 17.15 -1.58 -2.01
N ALA A 54 16.82 -0.30 -1.97
CA ALA A 54 15.97 0.35 -2.99
C ALA A 54 16.58 0.24 -4.39
N ALA A 55 17.89 0.50 -4.51
CA ALA A 55 18.62 0.36 -5.78
C ALA A 55 18.60 -1.09 -6.32
N LYS A 56 18.65 -2.12 -5.45
CA LYS A 56 18.50 -3.52 -5.86
C LYS A 56 17.13 -3.79 -6.48
N PHE A 57 16.06 -3.29 -5.87
CA PHE A 57 14.70 -3.45 -6.40
C PHE A 57 14.52 -2.72 -7.73
N VAL A 58 15.05 -1.50 -7.86
CA VAL A 58 15.02 -0.74 -9.12
C VAL A 58 15.82 -1.45 -10.22
N LYS A 59 17.00 -2.01 -9.90
CA LYS A 59 17.79 -2.80 -10.84
C LYS A 59 17.07 -4.05 -11.33
N ALA A 60 16.22 -4.66 -10.50
CA ALA A 60 15.36 -5.78 -10.88
C ALA A 60 14.18 -5.37 -11.77
N GLY A 61 13.93 -4.05 -11.94
CA GLY A 61 12.94 -3.50 -12.88
C GLY A 61 11.61 -3.09 -12.26
N CYS A 62 11.53 -2.85 -10.95
CA CYS A 62 10.29 -2.39 -10.32
C CYS A 62 9.90 -0.99 -10.81
N ASP A 63 8.59 -0.78 -10.97
CA ASP A 63 8.01 0.49 -11.43
C ASP A 63 7.71 1.45 -10.26
N TRP A 64 7.60 0.94 -9.02
CA TRP A 64 7.30 1.67 -7.79
C TRP A 64 8.00 1.06 -6.58
N LEU A 65 8.20 1.86 -5.54
CA LEU A 65 8.61 1.39 -4.22
C LEU A 65 7.57 1.78 -3.16
N HIS A 66 7.36 0.90 -2.19
CA HIS A 66 6.55 1.15 -1.00
C HIS A 66 7.46 1.25 0.23
N LEU A 67 7.41 2.40 0.90
CA LEU A 67 8.22 2.70 2.08
C LEU A 67 7.33 2.83 3.31
N VAL A 68 7.80 2.35 4.45
CA VAL A 68 7.10 2.51 5.74
C VAL A 68 8.08 3.00 6.80
N ASP A 69 7.82 4.16 7.39
CA ASP A 69 8.50 4.62 8.60
C ASP A 69 7.82 3.99 9.83
N LEU A 70 8.33 2.84 10.28
CA LEU A 70 7.76 2.10 11.40
C LEU A 70 7.85 2.89 12.71
N ASN A 71 8.99 3.53 12.99
CA ASN A 71 9.11 4.38 14.17
C ASN A 71 8.13 5.55 14.11
N GLY A 72 7.98 6.16 12.93
CA GLY A 72 7.04 7.26 12.71
C GLY A 72 5.58 6.84 12.87
N ALA A 73 5.21 5.63 12.49
CA ALA A 73 3.85 5.11 12.68
C ALA A 73 3.42 5.14 14.16
N PHE A 74 4.33 4.82 15.08
CA PHE A 74 4.10 4.89 16.53
C PHE A 74 4.26 6.31 17.08
N ALA A 75 5.33 7.03 16.67
CA ALA A 75 5.60 8.39 17.16
C ALA A 75 4.59 9.43 16.67
N GLY A 76 3.96 9.20 15.52
CA GLY A 76 3.04 10.14 14.90
C GLY A 76 3.73 11.30 14.15
N THR A 77 5.04 11.22 14.00
CA THR A 77 5.88 12.16 13.27
C THR A 77 6.97 11.38 12.53
N PRO A 78 7.56 11.91 11.43
CA PRO A 78 8.65 11.25 10.73
C PRO A 78 9.87 11.01 11.64
N VAL A 79 10.38 9.78 11.67
CA VAL A 79 11.57 9.41 12.47
C VAL A 79 12.71 8.97 11.54
N ASN A 80 12.42 8.19 10.50
CA ASN A 80 13.43 7.69 9.56
C ASN A 80 13.64 8.61 8.34
N ALA A 81 13.48 9.94 8.50
CA ALA A 81 13.55 10.89 7.40
C ALA A 81 14.87 10.82 6.62
N ALA A 82 16.00 10.65 7.31
CA ALA A 82 17.32 10.55 6.65
C ALA A 82 17.42 9.31 5.73
N ALA A 83 16.84 8.17 6.15
CA ALA A 83 16.81 6.97 5.32
C ALA A 83 15.91 7.15 4.08
N VAL A 84 14.75 7.81 4.24
CA VAL A 84 13.86 8.14 3.11
C VAL A 84 14.57 9.10 2.14
N ASP A 85 15.21 10.15 2.63
CA ASP A 85 15.97 11.09 1.81
C ASP A 85 17.09 10.39 1.01
N ALA A 86 17.81 9.46 1.65
CA ALA A 86 18.85 8.66 0.99
C ALA A 86 18.28 7.75 -0.12
N ILE A 87 17.09 7.14 0.10
CA ILE A 87 16.40 6.36 -0.92
C ILE A 87 16.02 7.26 -2.09
N LEU A 88 15.34 8.39 -1.84
CA LEU A 88 14.89 9.32 -2.90
C LEU A 88 16.05 9.85 -3.74
N ALA A 89 17.19 10.11 -3.11
CA ALA A 89 18.40 10.54 -3.83
C ALA A 89 19.04 9.43 -4.68
N ARG A 90 18.75 8.15 -4.38
CA ARG A 90 19.40 7.00 -5.02
C ARG A 90 18.61 6.40 -6.17
N VAL A 91 17.28 6.55 -6.17
CA VAL A 91 16.38 5.90 -7.14
C VAL A 91 15.63 6.93 -7.97
N ASN A 92 15.21 6.53 -9.18
CA ASN A 92 14.44 7.37 -10.11
C ASN A 92 13.01 6.86 -10.34
N VAL A 93 12.58 5.84 -9.61
CA VAL A 93 11.21 5.34 -9.65
C VAL A 93 10.34 6.03 -8.60
N PRO A 94 9.05 6.19 -8.84
CA PRO A 94 8.15 6.76 -7.85
C PRO A 94 8.12 5.93 -6.56
N CYS A 95 8.15 6.63 -5.42
CA CYS A 95 8.07 6.05 -4.08
C CYS A 95 6.80 6.52 -3.39
N GLN A 96 6.16 5.61 -2.64
CA GLN A 96 5.09 5.96 -1.72
C GLN A 96 5.52 5.67 -0.28
N LEU A 97 5.15 6.53 0.66
CA LEU A 97 5.56 6.44 2.07
C LEU A 97 4.36 6.50 3.00
N GLY A 98 4.31 5.53 3.94
CA GLY A 98 3.45 5.56 5.11
C GLY A 98 4.24 5.64 6.41
N GLY A 99 3.55 5.94 7.52
CA GLY A 99 4.15 6.04 8.86
C GLY A 99 4.39 7.49 9.32
N GLY A 100 3.69 7.89 10.38
CA GLY A 100 3.90 9.19 11.04
C GLY A 100 3.38 10.44 10.34
N ILE A 101 2.62 10.31 9.25
CA ILE A 101 2.09 11.45 8.48
C ILE A 101 0.69 11.78 9.01
N ARG A 102 0.55 12.90 9.75
CA ARG A 102 -0.71 13.26 10.45
C ARG A 102 -1.16 14.70 10.27
N ASP A 103 -0.45 15.53 9.51
CA ASP A 103 -0.78 16.93 9.24
C ASP A 103 -0.38 17.38 7.83
N MET A 104 -0.91 18.53 7.41
CA MET A 104 -0.66 19.07 6.06
C MET A 104 0.80 19.45 5.85
N ALA A 105 1.48 19.96 6.86
CA ALA A 105 2.88 20.38 6.75
C ALA A 105 3.79 19.18 6.48
N THR A 106 3.54 18.06 7.16
CA THR A 106 4.27 16.79 6.93
C THR A 106 3.98 16.23 5.53
N ILE A 107 2.72 16.29 5.06
CA ILE A 107 2.35 15.89 3.70
C ILE A 107 3.12 16.71 2.68
N GLU A 108 3.04 18.04 2.77
CA GLU A 108 3.70 18.97 1.85
C GLU A 108 5.23 18.78 1.87
N MET A 109 5.81 18.64 3.05
CA MET A 109 7.24 18.37 3.22
C MET A 109 7.69 17.15 2.42
N TRP A 110 6.98 16.01 2.56
CA TRP A 110 7.35 14.79 1.87
C TRP A 110 7.18 14.88 0.35
N LEU A 111 6.09 15.46 -0.10
CA LEU A 111 5.84 15.63 -1.54
C LEU A 111 6.87 16.60 -2.17
N THR A 112 7.23 17.66 -1.46
CA THR A 112 8.28 18.61 -1.90
C THR A 112 9.65 17.94 -1.97
N LYS A 113 9.94 16.98 -1.09
CA LYS A 113 11.18 16.18 -1.13
C LYS A 113 11.23 15.17 -2.28
N GLY A 114 10.14 14.98 -3.01
CA GLY A 114 10.10 14.13 -4.20
C GLY A 114 9.38 12.79 -4.03
N LEU A 115 8.69 12.57 -2.91
CA LEU A 115 7.76 11.43 -2.83
C LEU A 115 6.65 11.59 -3.86
N ALA A 116 6.37 10.51 -4.58
CA ALA A 116 5.26 10.49 -5.54
C ALA A 116 3.90 10.39 -4.84
N ARG A 117 3.84 9.76 -3.64
CA ARG A 117 2.59 9.56 -2.90
C ARG A 117 2.86 9.42 -1.40
N VAL A 118 2.02 10.04 -0.59
CA VAL A 118 1.93 9.83 0.85
C VAL A 118 0.77 8.90 1.19
N ILE A 119 0.91 8.12 2.25
CA ILE A 119 -0.11 7.16 2.71
C ILE A 119 -0.58 7.59 4.10
N LEU A 120 -1.88 7.87 4.21
CA LEU A 120 -2.53 8.33 5.43
C LEU A 120 -3.33 7.17 6.02
N GLY A 121 -2.86 6.61 7.15
CA GLY A 121 -3.51 5.50 7.86
C GLY A 121 -4.35 6.02 9.02
N THR A 122 -3.75 6.13 10.22
CA THR A 122 -4.43 6.54 11.46
C THR A 122 -5.27 7.81 11.28
N VAL A 123 -4.75 8.81 10.58
CA VAL A 123 -5.43 10.09 10.36
C VAL A 123 -6.68 9.94 9.47
N ALA A 124 -6.76 8.91 8.64
CA ALA A 124 -7.95 8.66 7.84
C ALA A 124 -9.17 8.29 8.71
N VAL A 125 -8.93 7.72 9.88
CA VAL A 125 -9.98 7.43 10.89
C VAL A 125 -10.19 8.62 11.83
N GLU A 126 -9.09 9.20 12.32
CA GLU A 126 -9.16 10.24 13.38
C GLU A 126 -9.54 11.63 12.82
N ASN A 127 -9.14 11.95 11.59
CA ASN A 127 -9.42 13.23 10.93
C ASN A 127 -9.59 13.05 9.41
N PRO A 128 -10.71 12.49 8.94
CA PRO A 128 -10.95 12.23 7.52
C PRO A 128 -10.98 13.51 6.66
N ASP A 129 -11.29 14.66 7.27
CA ASP A 129 -11.31 15.95 6.55
C ASP A 129 -9.91 16.39 6.13
N LEU A 130 -8.87 16.08 6.91
CA LEU A 130 -7.47 16.29 6.51
C LEU A 130 -7.15 15.51 5.24
N VAL A 131 -7.61 14.25 5.14
CA VAL A 131 -7.38 13.42 3.95
C VAL A 131 -8.03 14.04 2.72
N ARG A 132 -9.29 14.50 2.85
CA ARG A 132 -10.01 15.18 1.76
C ARG A 132 -9.33 16.47 1.34
N GLN A 133 -8.86 17.26 2.32
CA GLN A 133 -8.11 18.49 2.07
C GLN A 133 -6.79 18.19 1.33
N ALA A 134 -6.03 17.21 1.81
CA ALA A 134 -4.77 16.81 1.20
C ALA A 134 -4.95 16.27 -0.23
N ALA A 135 -5.94 15.42 -0.46
CA ALA A 135 -6.21 14.86 -1.78
C ALA A 135 -6.61 15.93 -2.81
N ARG A 136 -7.31 17.00 -2.38
CA ARG A 136 -7.63 18.14 -3.22
C ARG A 136 -6.41 19.03 -3.50
N ALA A 137 -5.56 19.24 -2.48
CA ALA A 137 -4.36 20.09 -2.61
C ALA A 137 -3.28 19.40 -3.46
N PHE A 138 -3.19 18.06 -3.38
CA PHE A 138 -2.18 17.24 -4.03
C PHE A 138 -2.82 16.09 -4.85
N PRO A 139 -3.48 16.40 -5.98
CA PRO A 139 -4.20 15.40 -6.79
C PRO A 139 -3.29 14.26 -7.24
N GLY A 140 -3.73 13.01 -7.02
CA GLY A 140 -2.98 11.81 -7.40
C GLY A 140 -1.83 11.43 -6.44
N GLN A 141 -1.55 12.23 -5.40
CA GLN A 141 -0.41 12.05 -4.51
C GLN A 141 -0.79 11.62 -3.08
N VAL A 142 -2.06 11.37 -2.82
CA VAL A 142 -2.54 10.93 -1.49
C VAL A 142 -3.22 9.58 -1.60
N ALA A 143 -2.74 8.60 -0.84
CA ALA A 143 -3.39 7.31 -0.65
C ALA A 143 -3.87 7.15 0.78
N VAL A 144 -4.85 6.27 0.99
CA VAL A 144 -5.33 5.89 2.32
C VAL A 144 -4.88 4.47 2.64
N GLY A 145 -4.25 4.29 3.80
CA GLY A 145 -3.93 2.99 4.38
C GLY A 145 -5.12 2.50 5.22
N ILE A 146 -5.61 1.31 4.92
CA ILE A 146 -6.68 0.62 5.63
C ILE A 146 -6.10 -0.70 6.16
N ASP A 147 -5.53 -0.64 7.35
CA ASP A 147 -5.00 -1.81 8.02
C ASP A 147 -6.11 -2.42 8.86
N ALA A 148 -6.47 -3.67 8.59
CA ALA A 148 -7.64 -4.30 9.19
C ALA A 148 -7.33 -5.66 9.81
N ARG A 149 -7.99 -5.93 10.94
CA ARG A 149 -8.05 -7.24 11.56
C ARG A 149 -9.50 -7.70 11.58
N LYS A 150 -9.78 -8.87 10.97
CA LYS A 150 -11.15 -9.41 10.84
C LYS A 150 -12.16 -8.41 10.24
N GLY A 151 -11.68 -7.54 9.32
CA GLY A 151 -12.51 -6.54 8.64
C GLY A 151 -12.67 -5.21 9.39
N PHE A 152 -12.18 -5.07 10.61
CA PHE A 152 -12.20 -3.83 11.39
C PHE A 152 -10.85 -3.11 11.33
N VAL A 153 -10.89 -1.81 11.16
CA VAL A 153 -9.69 -0.97 11.00
C VAL A 153 -8.93 -0.86 12.31
N ALA A 154 -7.61 -0.99 12.25
CA ALA A 154 -6.70 -0.70 13.35
C ALA A 154 -5.87 0.55 13.04
N THR A 155 -5.48 1.28 14.09
CA THR A 155 -4.75 2.54 14.03
C THR A 155 -3.51 2.52 14.92
N LYS A 156 -2.67 3.58 14.85
CA LYS A 156 -1.49 3.77 15.71
C LYS A 156 -0.49 2.61 15.65
N GLY A 157 -0.10 2.22 14.42
CA GLY A 157 0.80 1.07 14.25
C GLY A 157 0.15 -0.26 14.66
N TRP A 158 -1.18 -0.36 14.45
CA TRP A 158 -2.04 -1.52 14.76
C TRP A 158 -2.28 -1.76 16.26
N ALA A 159 -1.85 -0.84 17.11
CA ALA A 159 -1.99 -0.94 18.56
C ALA A 159 -3.43 -0.70 19.06
N THR A 160 -4.26 -0.02 18.26
CA THR A 160 -5.63 0.33 18.63
C THR A 160 -6.61 -0.23 17.60
N GLU A 161 -7.45 -1.18 18.03
CA GLU A 161 -8.57 -1.66 17.22
C GLU A 161 -9.73 -0.66 17.31
N THR A 162 -10.46 -0.51 16.19
CA THR A 162 -11.64 0.36 16.11
C THR A 162 -12.87 -0.45 15.75
N ASN A 163 -14.05 0.17 15.86
CA ASN A 163 -15.32 -0.41 15.40
C ASN A 163 -15.65 0.01 13.96
N VAL A 164 -14.68 0.59 13.23
CA VAL A 164 -14.87 1.06 11.86
C VAL A 164 -14.62 -0.12 10.90
N GLN A 165 -15.60 -0.43 10.07
CA GLN A 165 -15.47 -1.42 9.02
C GLN A 165 -14.55 -0.89 7.92
N ALA A 166 -13.64 -1.72 7.41
CA ALA A 166 -12.71 -1.34 6.33
C ALA A 166 -13.45 -0.85 5.07
N THR A 167 -14.57 -1.48 4.72
CA THR A 167 -15.40 -1.09 3.58
C THR A 167 -16.10 0.25 3.78
N ASP A 168 -16.52 0.56 5.01
CA ASP A 168 -17.18 1.84 5.30
C ASP A 168 -16.18 2.99 5.26
N LEU A 169 -14.97 2.77 5.81
CA LEU A 169 -13.88 3.74 5.68
C LEU A 169 -13.51 3.97 4.21
N ALA A 170 -13.38 2.91 3.42
CA ALA A 170 -13.07 3.01 1.99
C ALA A 170 -14.13 3.86 1.25
N ARG A 171 -15.41 3.58 1.45
CA ARG A 171 -16.53 4.32 0.84
C ARG A 171 -16.56 5.79 1.24
N SER A 172 -16.13 6.12 2.45
CA SER A 172 -16.13 7.51 2.92
C SER A 172 -15.18 8.42 2.14
N PHE A 173 -14.28 7.84 1.32
CA PHE A 173 -13.34 8.57 0.47
C PHE A 173 -13.66 8.49 -1.03
N GLU A 174 -14.82 7.89 -1.43
CA GLU A 174 -15.15 7.63 -2.84
C GLU A 174 -15.02 8.88 -3.74
N ASP A 175 -15.48 10.03 -3.27
CA ASP A 175 -15.42 11.29 -4.02
C ASP A 175 -14.35 12.26 -3.50
N ALA A 176 -13.40 11.78 -2.70
CA ALA A 176 -12.41 12.64 -2.07
C ALA A 176 -11.19 12.96 -2.94
N GLY A 177 -11.00 12.27 -4.08
CA GLY A 177 -9.84 12.42 -4.95
C GLY A 177 -8.61 11.63 -4.45
N VAL A 178 -8.81 10.64 -3.58
CA VAL A 178 -7.77 9.72 -3.10
C VAL A 178 -7.26 8.86 -4.27
N ALA A 179 -5.95 8.78 -4.43
CA ALA A 179 -5.31 8.11 -5.56
C ALA A 179 -5.35 6.59 -5.49
N ALA A 180 -5.33 6.02 -4.28
CA ALA A 180 -5.40 4.59 -4.04
C ALA A 180 -5.78 4.29 -2.58
N LEU A 181 -6.35 3.10 -2.36
CA LEU A 181 -6.49 2.49 -1.04
C LEU A 181 -5.49 1.34 -0.92
N ILE A 182 -4.75 1.30 0.17
CA ILE A 182 -3.86 0.17 0.51
C ILE A 182 -4.56 -0.62 1.60
N TYR A 183 -5.02 -1.82 1.25
CA TYR A 183 -5.70 -2.69 2.20
C TYR A 183 -4.73 -3.74 2.74
N THR A 184 -4.45 -3.69 4.04
CA THR A 184 -3.58 -4.64 4.74
C THR A 184 -4.41 -5.56 5.62
N ASP A 185 -4.30 -6.89 5.40
CA ASP A 185 -4.75 -7.87 6.38
C ASP A 185 -3.63 -8.09 7.41
N ILE A 186 -3.82 -7.54 8.61
CA ILE A 186 -2.81 -7.53 9.69
C ILE A 186 -2.43 -8.95 10.13
N ASP A 187 -3.41 -9.87 10.21
CA ASP A 187 -3.16 -11.24 10.68
C ASP A 187 -2.30 -12.04 9.69
N ARG A 188 -2.23 -11.60 8.44
CA ARG A 188 -1.43 -12.22 7.38
C ARG A 188 -0.08 -11.53 7.14
N ASP A 189 0.08 -10.29 7.64
CA ASP A 189 1.29 -9.52 7.35
C ASP A 189 2.53 -10.18 7.99
N GLY A 190 3.56 -10.39 7.18
CA GLY A 190 4.79 -11.09 7.56
C GLY A 190 4.63 -12.58 7.86
N ALA A 191 3.40 -13.13 7.86
CA ALA A 191 3.13 -14.52 8.26
C ALA A 191 3.39 -15.56 7.14
N MET A 192 3.64 -15.13 5.90
CA MET A 192 3.90 -16.00 4.75
C MET A 192 2.80 -17.06 4.51
N GLN A 193 1.53 -16.66 4.65
CA GLN A 193 0.35 -17.56 4.57
C GLN A 193 -0.58 -17.23 3.38
N GLY A 194 -0.12 -16.43 2.45
CA GLY A 194 -0.92 -15.90 1.34
C GLY A 194 -1.78 -14.69 1.74
N PRO A 195 -2.11 -13.79 0.79
CA PRO A 195 -2.94 -12.62 1.02
C PRO A 195 -4.41 -12.99 1.23
N ASN A 196 -5.18 -12.07 1.81
CA ASN A 196 -6.63 -12.21 1.91
C ASN A 196 -7.30 -11.73 0.61
N ILE A 197 -7.28 -12.60 -0.41
CA ILE A 197 -7.79 -12.28 -1.75
C ILE A 197 -9.26 -11.90 -1.71
N GLU A 198 -10.09 -12.67 -0.99
CA GLU A 198 -11.53 -12.45 -0.95
C GLU A 198 -11.90 -11.12 -0.28
N ALA A 199 -11.27 -10.78 0.85
CA ALA A 199 -11.52 -9.50 1.51
C ALA A 199 -11.04 -8.32 0.66
N THR A 200 -9.84 -8.43 0.05
CA THR A 200 -9.30 -7.39 -0.83
C THR A 200 -10.17 -7.18 -2.07
N LYS A 201 -10.63 -8.28 -2.69
CA LYS A 201 -11.55 -8.27 -3.84
C LYS A 201 -12.92 -7.70 -3.48
N ALA A 202 -13.46 -8.04 -2.30
CA ALA A 202 -14.71 -7.47 -1.83
C ALA A 202 -14.61 -5.96 -1.66
N LEU A 203 -13.50 -5.47 -1.07
CA LEU A 203 -13.25 -4.05 -0.90
C LEU A 203 -13.08 -3.37 -2.27
N SER A 204 -12.31 -3.94 -3.20
CA SER A 204 -12.09 -3.36 -4.54
C SER A 204 -13.37 -3.27 -5.39
N ARG A 205 -14.37 -4.11 -5.12
CA ARG A 205 -15.69 -4.05 -5.76
C ARG A 205 -16.65 -3.07 -5.10
N ALA A 206 -16.38 -2.69 -3.85
CA ALA A 206 -17.23 -1.80 -3.08
C ALA A 206 -16.97 -0.32 -3.37
N VAL A 207 -15.84 0.01 -4.05
CA VAL A 207 -15.38 1.36 -4.35
C VAL A 207 -14.86 1.48 -5.79
N SER A 208 -14.78 2.71 -6.31
CA SER A 208 -14.15 3.02 -7.60
C SER A 208 -12.65 3.35 -7.48
N ILE A 209 -12.19 3.65 -6.26
CA ILE A 209 -10.79 3.98 -5.97
C ILE A 209 -9.92 2.72 -6.19
N PRO A 210 -8.76 2.82 -6.88
CA PRO A 210 -7.85 1.71 -7.06
C PRO A 210 -7.41 1.09 -5.72
N VAL A 211 -7.51 -0.25 -5.58
CA VAL A 211 -7.13 -0.97 -4.36
C VAL A 211 -5.81 -1.71 -4.58
N ILE A 212 -4.89 -1.54 -3.63
CA ILE A 212 -3.60 -2.22 -3.54
C ILE A 212 -3.67 -3.21 -2.39
N ALA A 213 -3.40 -4.50 -2.69
CA ALA A 213 -3.35 -5.56 -1.69
C ALA A 213 -2.07 -5.47 -0.86
N SER A 214 -2.18 -5.66 0.46
CA SER A 214 -1.05 -5.72 1.39
C SER A 214 -1.28 -6.78 2.46
N GLY A 215 -0.18 -7.34 2.95
CA GLY A 215 -0.18 -8.41 3.95
C GLY A 215 -0.31 -9.81 3.37
N GLY A 216 0.70 -10.67 3.65
CA GLY A 216 0.66 -12.11 3.39
C GLY A 216 1.17 -12.58 2.03
N VAL A 217 1.41 -11.72 1.05
CA VAL A 217 1.97 -12.14 -0.26
C VAL A 217 3.27 -12.90 -0.04
N SER A 218 3.30 -14.18 -0.41
CA SER A 218 4.37 -15.11 -0.08
C SER A 218 4.91 -15.91 -1.26
N THR A 219 4.12 -16.07 -2.31
CA THR A 219 4.46 -16.86 -3.49
C THR A 219 4.11 -16.15 -4.80
N MET A 220 4.70 -16.62 -5.91
CA MET A 220 4.29 -16.19 -7.25
C MET A 220 2.81 -16.49 -7.53
N ALA A 221 2.31 -17.62 -7.03
CA ALA A 221 0.91 -18.00 -7.19
C ALA A 221 -0.04 -17.00 -6.53
N ASP A 222 0.35 -16.42 -5.38
CA ASP A 222 -0.43 -15.36 -4.71
C ASP A 222 -0.56 -14.11 -5.58
N LEU A 223 0.54 -13.69 -6.21
CA LEU A 223 0.56 -12.53 -7.11
C LEU A 223 -0.33 -12.77 -8.33
N ILE A 224 -0.24 -13.96 -8.93
CA ILE A 224 -1.09 -14.34 -10.06
C ILE A 224 -2.55 -14.36 -9.66
N ALA A 225 -2.88 -14.95 -8.50
CA ALA A 225 -4.25 -15.01 -8.01
C ALA A 225 -4.84 -13.61 -7.71
N LEU A 226 -4.04 -12.67 -7.19
CA LEU A 226 -4.45 -11.27 -7.04
C LEU A 226 -4.71 -10.59 -8.39
N ARG A 227 -3.79 -10.75 -9.36
CA ARG A 227 -3.94 -10.22 -10.73
C ARG A 227 -5.22 -10.74 -11.38
N ASP A 228 -5.46 -12.05 -11.30
CA ASP A 228 -6.57 -12.72 -11.96
C ASP A 228 -7.95 -12.35 -11.37
N THR A 229 -7.99 -11.62 -10.25
CA THR A 229 -9.24 -11.00 -9.77
C THR A 229 -9.78 -9.95 -10.75
N GLY A 230 -8.91 -9.31 -11.54
CA GLY A 230 -9.23 -8.26 -12.49
C GLY A 230 -9.70 -6.94 -11.87
N THR A 231 -9.65 -6.80 -10.54
CA THR A 231 -10.16 -5.62 -9.80
C THR A 231 -9.13 -5.00 -8.87
N ILE A 232 -8.02 -5.67 -8.62
CA ILE A 232 -6.94 -5.22 -7.74
C ILE A 232 -5.88 -4.51 -8.58
N ALA A 233 -5.59 -3.26 -8.25
CA ALA A 233 -4.68 -2.39 -9.00
C ALA A 233 -3.20 -2.68 -8.72
N GLY A 234 -2.88 -3.27 -7.58
CA GLY A 234 -1.50 -3.57 -7.22
C GLY A 234 -1.38 -4.48 -6.01
N ALA A 235 -0.16 -4.94 -5.76
CA ALA A 235 0.17 -5.74 -4.59
C ALA A 235 1.49 -5.27 -3.98
N ILE A 236 1.54 -5.19 -2.64
CA ILE A 236 2.74 -4.92 -1.88
C ILE A 236 3.34 -6.25 -1.45
N SER A 237 4.63 -6.45 -1.74
CA SER A 237 5.37 -7.61 -1.27
C SER A 237 6.62 -7.17 -0.53
N GLY A 238 6.78 -7.69 0.65
CA GLY A 238 7.92 -7.43 1.51
C GLY A 238 8.74 -8.70 1.71
N ARG A 239 8.48 -9.42 2.81
CA ARG A 239 9.27 -10.55 3.29
C ARG A 239 9.62 -11.57 2.20
N ALA A 240 8.68 -11.95 1.37
CA ALA A 240 8.89 -12.92 0.29
C ALA A 240 9.99 -12.51 -0.71
N LEU A 241 10.18 -11.21 -0.93
CA LEU A 241 11.26 -10.70 -1.79
C LEU A 241 12.64 -10.74 -1.09
N TYR A 242 12.68 -10.51 0.23
CA TYR A 242 13.92 -10.58 1.00
C TYR A 242 14.37 -12.02 1.22
N ASP A 243 13.44 -12.93 1.48
CA ASP A 243 13.70 -14.36 1.69
C ASP A 243 13.95 -15.11 0.36
N GLY A 244 13.77 -14.43 -0.80
CA GLY A 244 13.93 -15.05 -2.13
C GLY A 244 12.81 -16.03 -2.52
N ALA A 245 11.70 -16.04 -1.77
CA ALA A 245 10.52 -16.86 -2.08
C ALA A 245 9.82 -16.39 -3.36
N ILE A 246 9.96 -15.10 -3.69
CA ILE A 246 9.54 -14.51 -4.96
C ILE A 246 10.75 -13.90 -5.65
N ASP A 247 11.05 -14.34 -6.86
CA ASP A 247 11.98 -13.64 -7.76
C ASP A 247 11.28 -12.40 -8.31
N LEU A 248 11.80 -11.22 -7.97
CA LEU A 248 11.18 -9.94 -8.35
C LEU A 248 11.11 -9.77 -9.87
N THR A 249 12.20 -10.11 -10.59
CA THR A 249 12.23 -9.94 -12.05
C THR A 249 11.20 -10.84 -12.73
N ALA A 250 11.12 -12.11 -12.31
CA ALA A 250 10.12 -13.04 -12.85
C ALA A 250 8.68 -12.58 -12.51
N ALA A 251 8.46 -12.05 -11.29
CA ALA A 251 7.17 -11.55 -10.88
C ALA A 251 6.71 -10.36 -11.74
N LEU A 252 7.61 -9.39 -11.98
CA LEU A 252 7.30 -8.22 -12.82
C LEU A 252 6.97 -8.61 -14.27
N VAL A 253 7.63 -9.62 -14.82
CA VAL A 253 7.31 -10.16 -16.16
C VAL A 253 5.94 -10.83 -16.15
N ALA A 254 5.66 -11.69 -15.16
CA ALA A 254 4.40 -12.41 -15.06
C ALA A 254 3.18 -11.48 -14.89
N LEU A 255 3.32 -10.38 -14.15
CA LEU A 255 2.23 -9.44 -13.90
C LEU A 255 1.92 -8.49 -15.08
N LYS A 256 2.82 -8.39 -16.07
CA LYS A 256 2.61 -7.63 -17.31
C LYS A 256 1.91 -8.44 -18.40
N GLN A 257 1.79 -9.75 -18.21
CA GLN A 257 1.07 -10.63 -19.13
C GLN A 257 -0.44 -10.54 -18.85
N PRO A 258 -1.28 -10.51 -19.91
CA PRO A 258 -2.73 -10.47 -19.76
C PRO A 258 -3.31 -11.75 -19.17
#